data_3b8628da1689ce646525893d8d2818ac
#
_entry.id   3b8628da1689ce646525893d8d2818ac
#
_cell.length_a   1.000
_cell.length_b   1.000
_cell.length_c   1.000
_cell.angle_alpha   90.00
_cell.angle_beta   90.00
_cell.angle_gamma   90.00
#
_symmetry.space_group_name_H-M   'P 1'
#
loop_
_entity.id
_entity.type
_entity.pdbx_description
1 polymer ?
#
loop_
_entity_poly.entity_id
_entity_poly.type
_entity_poly.pdbx_seq_one_letter_code
_entity_poly.pdbx_strand_id
1 'polypeptide(L)'
;MRSSTPKMLHPVCGRAIVAWPILAAREAGAGRVVAIVSPDQDIVSGLPDKVQIVTQPEPDGTGGAIRAALPLIEESETVLVLSGDVPLISSATIAALLEAHASSPAAATMLTIELDDPAAYGRVVRAASGEVERVVEAKATGDADPEQLAIREINAGTYAFDAAPLATALATLSNDNAQGEYYLPDVFPALREAGHTVAAHLADDLAVTMGVNNRVDLAAVEAEARRRLLEAHMLAGVTVVDPAST
;
A
#
# COMPACT_ATOMS: atom_id res chain seq x y z
N MET A 1 -5.92 -17.96 -1.83
CA MET A 1 -7.41 -17.95 -2.00
C MET A 1 -8.00 -19.32 -2.32
N ARG A 2 -7.28 -20.29 -2.89
CA ARG A 2 -7.80 -21.58 -3.41
C ARG A 2 -9.05 -21.37 -4.28
N SER A 3 -8.93 -20.55 -5.32
CA SER A 3 -9.99 -20.13 -6.24
C SER A 3 -9.43 -20.06 -7.66
N SER A 4 -10.26 -20.34 -8.67
CA SER A 4 -9.94 -20.07 -10.07
C SER A 4 -10.06 -18.58 -10.43
N THR A 5 -10.78 -17.81 -9.61
CA THR A 5 -10.85 -16.35 -9.75
C THR A 5 -9.57 -15.73 -9.19
N PRO A 6 -8.89 -14.84 -9.93
CA PRO A 6 -7.76 -14.07 -9.42
C PRO A 6 -8.10 -13.34 -8.12
N LYS A 7 -7.14 -13.26 -7.20
CA LYS A 7 -7.33 -12.64 -5.87
C LYS A 7 -7.99 -11.26 -5.96
N MET A 8 -7.50 -10.44 -6.87
CA MET A 8 -7.91 -9.04 -7.03
C MET A 8 -9.34 -8.86 -7.57
N LEU A 9 -9.92 -9.92 -8.17
CA LEU A 9 -11.28 -9.90 -8.72
C LEU A 9 -12.35 -10.38 -7.76
N HIS A 10 -11.98 -10.89 -6.58
CA HIS A 10 -12.99 -11.24 -5.58
C HIS A 10 -13.75 -9.98 -5.15
N PRO A 11 -15.09 -10.05 -5.04
CA PRO A 11 -15.88 -8.90 -4.66
C PRO A 11 -15.80 -8.61 -3.16
N VAL A 12 -15.82 -7.33 -2.82
CA VAL A 12 -16.10 -6.76 -1.50
C VAL A 12 -17.25 -5.78 -1.70
N CYS A 13 -18.38 -6.03 -1.05
CA CYS A 13 -19.62 -5.27 -1.26
C CYS A 13 -19.98 -5.07 -2.75
N GLY A 14 -19.83 -6.15 -3.55
CA GLY A 14 -20.14 -6.14 -4.98
C GLY A 14 -19.10 -5.50 -5.91
N ARG A 15 -17.99 -5.02 -5.39
CA ARG A 15 -16.90 -4.38 -6.15
C ARG A 15 -15.61 -5.20 -6.00
N ALA A 16 -14.88 -5.41 -7.12
CA ALA A 16 -13.60 -6.11 -7.09
C ALA A 16 -12.62 -5.46 -6.10
N ILE A 17 -11.84 -6.28 -5.37
CA ILE A 17 -10.86 -5.81 -4.38
C ILE A 17 -9.99 -4.69 -4.95
N VAL A 18 -9.42 -4.88 -6.15
CA VAL A 18 -8.51 -3.92 -6.78
C VAL A 18 -9.17 -2.57 -7.11
N ALA A 19 -10.48 -2.53 -7.30
CA ALA A 19 -11.17 -1.30 -7.64
C ALA A 19 -11.28 -0.31 -6.46
N TRP A 20 -11.24 -0.80 -5.23
CA TRP A 20 -11.37 0.02 -4.04
C TRP A 20 -10.22 1.02 -3.87
N PRO A 21 -8.94 0.60 -3.80
CA PRO A 21 -7.84 1.54 -3.65
C PRO A 21 -7.69 2.47 -4.86
N ILE A 22 -8.04 2.02 -6.07
CA ILE A 22 -8.05 2.86 -7.27
C ILE A 22 -9.05 4.02 -7.13
N LEU A 23 -10.26 3.72 -6.69
CA LEU A 23 -11.31 4.73 -6.51
C LEU A 23 -10.96 5.69 -5.35
N ALA A 24 -10.41 5.17 -4.25
CA ALA A 24 -9.93 6.00 -3.14
C ALA A 24 -8.79 6.94 -3.58
N ALA A 25 -7.85 6.47 -4.40
CA ALA A 25 -6.78 7.30 -4.95
C ALA A 25 -7.33 8.43 -5.86
N ARG A 26 -8.31 8.12 -6.71
CA ARG A 26 -8.98 9.13 -7.56
C ARG A 26 -9.73 10.18 -6.75
N GLU A 27 -10.44 9.76 -5.73
CA GLU A 27 -11.15 10.65 -4.82
C GLU A 27 -10.16 11.55 -4.05
N ALA A 28 -8.98 11.03 -3.72
CA ALA A 28 -7.87 11.81 -3.13
C ALA A 28 -7.13 12.71 -4.13
N GLY A 29 -7.52 12.72 -5.42
CA GLY A 29 -6.98 13.63 -6.42
C GLY A 29 -5.96 13.04 -7.39
N ALA A 30 -5.77 11.71 -7.43
CA ALA A 30 -4.87 11.08 -8.39
C ALA A 30 -5.33 11.34 -9.84
N GLY A 31 -4.53 12.08 -10.62
CA GLY A 31 -4.84 12.42 -12.01
C GLY A 31 -4.62 11.25 -12.98
N ARG A 32 -3.66 10.38 -12.70
CA ARG A 32 -3.33 9.18 -13.47
C ARG A 32 -3.28 7.98 -12.53
N VAL A 33 -3.81 6.86 -12.98
CA VAL A 33 -3.73 5.58 -12.27
C VAL A 33 -3.13 4.52 -13.19
N VAL A 34 -2.09 3.85 -12.70
CA VAL A 34 -1.41 2.75 -13.38
C VAL A 34 -1.58 1.50 -12.53
N ALA A 35 -2.19 0.46 -13.10
CA ALA A 35 -2.25 -0.87 -12.49
C ALA A 35 -1.09 -1.71 -13.02
N ILE A 36 -0.26 -2.20 -12.12
CA ILE A 36 0.83 -3.11 -12.45
C ILE A 36 0.34 -4.52 -12.19
N VAL A 37 0.37 -5.37 -13.22
CA VAL A 37 -0.20 -6.70 -13.21
C VAL A 37 0.84 -7.76 -13.55
N SER A 38 0.70 -8.96 -12.99
CA SER A 38 1.50 -10.12 -13.42
C SER A 38 1.03 -10.63 -14.78
N PRO A 39 1.90 -11.21 -15.61
CA PRO A 39 1.55 -11.71 -16.96
C PRO A 39 0.42 -12.74 -16.95
N ASP A 40 0.37 -13.56 -15.89
CA ASP A 40 -0.56 -14.68 -15.78
C ASP A 40 -1.93 -14.30 -15.15
N GLN A 41 -2.13 -13.03 -14.79
CA GLN A 41 -3.34 -12.60 -14.10
C GLN A 41 -4.12 -11.59 -14.95
N ASP A 42 -5.21 -12.05 -15.55
CA ASP A 42 -6.19 -11.13 -16.14
C ASP A 42 -7.09 -10.55 -15.05
N ILE A 43 -6.81 -9.30 -14.68
CA ILE A 43 -7.63 -8.53 -13.73
C ILE A 43 -8.34 -7.35 -14.39
N VAL A 44 -8.26 -7.23 -15.71
CA VAL A 44 -8.81 -6.09 -16.47
C VAL A 44 -10.28 -5.89 -16.20
N SER A 45 -11.05 -6.98 -16.10
CA SER A 45 -12.51 -6.93 -15.83
C SER A 45 -12.88 -6.33 -14.47
N GLY A 46 -11.93 -6.26 -13.53
CA GLY A 46 -12.15 -5.65 -12.21
C GLY A 46 -11.64 -4.22 -12.09
N LEU A 47 -10.98 -3.70 -13.13
CA LEU A 47 -10.44 -2.34 -13.10
C LEU A 47 -11.52 -1.32 -13.47
N PRO A 48 -11.59 -0.18 -12.76
CA PRO A 48 -12.38 0.96 -13.20
C PRO A 48 -11.89 1.51 -14.55
N ASP A 49 -12.76 2.26 -15.24
CA ASP A 49 -12.41 2.93 -16.50
C ASP A 49 -11.16 3.81 -16.36
N LYS A 50 -10.45 4.01 -17.47
CA LYS A 50 -9.28 4.92 -17.56
C LYS A 50 -8.14 4.58 -16.61
N VAL A 51 -7.92 3.30 -16.32
CA VAL A 51 -6.72 2.79 -15.68
C VAL A 51 -5.73 2.35 -16.75
N GLN A 52 -4.51 2.83 -16.70
CA GLN A 52 -3.43 2.34 -17.53
C GLN A 52 -2.90 1.03 -16.95
N ILE A 53 -2.53 0.08 -17.81
CA ILE A 53 -2.05 -1.23 -17.39
C ILE A 53 -0.61 -1.38 -17.83
N VAL A 54 0.23 -1.81 -16.89
CA VAL A 54 1.61 -2.24 -17.14
C VAL A 54 1.74 -3.67 -16.69
N THR A 55 2.28 -4.52 -17.55
CA THR A 55 2.62 -5.89 -17.17
C THR A 55 4.03 -5.92 -16.60
N GLN A 56 4.18 -6.39 -15.37
CA GLN A 56 5.48 -6.72 -14.80
C GLN A 56 5.98 -8.00 -15.49
N PRO A 57 7.12 -7.96 -16.20
CA PRO A 57 7.53 -9.11 -17.04
C PRO A 57 7.81 -10.37 -16.22
N GLU A 58 8.42 -10.20 -15.06
CA GLU A 58 8.78 -11.25 -14.11
C GLU A 58 8.29 -10.88 -12.71
N PRO A 59 7.82 -11.82 -11.90
CA PRO A 59 7.37 -11.56 -10.54
C PRO A 59 8.57 -11.39 -9.58
N ASP A 60 9.37 -10.35 -9.83
CA ASP A 60 10.64 -10.06 -9.16
C ASP A 60 10.49 -9.10 -7.98
N GLY A 61 9.30 -9.00 -7.41
CA GLY A 61 9.01 -8.24 -6.21
C GLY A 61 8.37 -6.86 -6.46
N THR A 62 8.09 -6.15 -5.36
CA THR A 62 7.37 -4.86 -5.40
C THR A 62 8.20 -3.72 -6.00
N GLY A 63 9.52 -3.73 -5.82
CA GLY A 63 10.43 -2.79 -6.47
C GLY A 63 10.49 -3.00 -7.98
N GLY A 64 10.52 -4.28 -8.44
CA GLY A 64 10.45 -4.63 -9.85
C GLY A 64 9.13 -4.21 -10.50
N ALA A 65 8.02 -4.34 -9.77
CA ALA A 65 6.72 -3.85 -10.24
C ALA A 65 6.75 -2.34 -10.54
N ILE A 66 7.22 -1.52 -9.59
CA ILE A 66 7.32 -0.07 -9.80
C ILE A 66 8.31 0.28 -10.91
N ARG A 67 9.43 -0.46 -11.02
CA ARG A 67 10.40 -0.31 -12.12
C ARG A 67 9.76 -0.52 -13.49
N ALA A 68 8.86 -1.50 -13.64
CA ALA A 68 8.13 -1.73 -14.88
C ALA A 68 7.21 -0.54 -15.26
N ALA A 69 6.73 0.21 -14.29
CA ALA A 69 5.87 1.37 -14.50
C ALA A 69 6.63 2.69 -14.68
N LEU A 70 7.96 2.74 -14.48
CA LEU A 70 8.78 3.97 -14.56
C LEU A 70 8.47 4.83 -15.80
N PRO A 71 8.39 4.30 -17.04
CA PRO A 71 8.12 5.14 -18.21
C PRO A 71 6.80 5.91 -18.16
N LEU A 72 5.87 5.50 -17.30
CA LEU A 72 4.57 6.16 -17.13
C LEU A 72 4.52 7.09 -15.92
N ILE A 73 5.44 6.98 -14.98
CA ILE A 73 5.39 7.73 -13.72
C ILE A 73 6.53 8.74 -13.56
N GLU A 74 7.63 8.62 -14.30
CA GLU A 74 8.84 9.47 -14.18
C GLU A 74 8.58 10.95 -14.51
N GLU A 75 7.55 11.24 -15.32
CA GLU A 75 7.13 12.63 -15.64
C GLU A 75 6.20 13.23 -14.57
N SER A 76 5.79 12.46 -13.58
CA SER A 76 4.96 12.95 -12.49
C SER A 76 5.80 13.72 -11.47
N GLU A 77 5.20 14.63 -10.72
CA GLU A 77 5.87 15.26 -9.57
C GLU A 77 5.87 14.29 -8.39
N THR A 78 4.70 13.76 -8.05
CA THR A 78 4.50 12.82 -6.95
C THR A 78 3.95 11.48 -7.45
N VAL A 79 4.48 10.40 -6.93
CA VAL A 79 4.03 9.02 -7.18
C VAL A 79 3.46 8.44 -5.90
N LEU A 80 2.15 8.14 -5.92
CA LEU A 80 1.47 7.40 -4.86
C LEU A 80 1.53 5.90 -5.20
N VAL A 81 2.04 5.09 -4.29
CA VAL A 81 2.07 3.63 -4.40
C VAL A 81 1.09 3.02 -3.40
N LEU A 82 0.19 2.19 -3.92
CA LEU A 82 -0.83 1.47 -3.14
C LEU A 82 -0.76 -0.03 -3.38
N SER A 83 -1.01 -0.81 -2.33
CA SER A 83 -1.24 -2.24 -2.46
C SER A 83 -2.65 -2.52 -2.97
N GLY A 84 -2.76 -3.29 -4.06
CA GLY A 84 -4.07 -3.61 -4.66
C GLY A 84 -4.94 -4.53 -3.81
N ASP A 85 -4.36 -5.19 -2.80
CA ASP A 85 -5.04 -6.12 -1.90
C ASP A 85 -5.43 -5.52 -0.53
N VAL A 86 -5.25 -4.20 -0.34
CA VAL A 86 -5.71 -3.44 0.83
C VAL A 86 -6.90 -2.56 0.42
N PRO A 87 -8.11 -3.11 0.29
CA PRO A 87 -9.23 -2.40 -0.34
C PRO A 87 -9.83 -1.28 0.52
N LEU A 88 -9.62 -1.30 1.82
CA LEU A 88 -10.29 -0.37 2.74
C LEU A 88 -9.49 0.88 3.08
N ILE A 89 -8.37 1.12 2.41
CA ILE A 89 -7.70 2.41 2.52
C ILE A 89 -8.64 3.52 2.04
N SER A 90 -8.82 4.56 2.86
CA SER A 90 -9.75 5.65 2.55
C SER A 90 -9.10 6.75 1.73
N SER A 91 -9.90 7.50 0.97
CA SER A 91 -9.42 8.71 0.28
C SER A 91 -8.91 9.77 1.27
N ALA A 92 -9.49 9.84 2.46
CA ALA A 92 -9.03 10.74 3.53
C ALA A 92 -7.62 10.37 4.03
N THR A 93 -7.35 9.07 4.26
CA THR A 93 -6.03 8.59 4.64
C THR A 93 -4.98 8.88 3.55
N ILE A 94 -5.35 8.66 2.27
CA ILE A 94 -4.47 8.96 1.14
C ILE A 94 -4.20 10.47 1.05
N ALA A 95 -5.22 11.30 1.18
CA ALA A 95 -5.07 12.75 1.16
C ALA A 95 -4.17 13.26 2.29
N ALA A 96 -4.33 12.73 3.51
CA ALA A 96 -3.47 13.06 4.65
C ALA A 96 -2.00 12.68 4.41
N LEU A 97 -1.75 11.51 3.82
CA LEU A 97 -0.39 11.09 3.42
C LEU A 97 0.22 12.04 2.39
N LEU A 98 -0.55 12.41 1.35
CA LEU A 98 -0.09 13.32 0.29
C LEU A 98 0.15 14.74 0.83
N GLU A 99 -0.68 15.23 1.74
CA GLU A 99 -0.49 16.51 2.41
C GLU A 99 0.75 16.50 3.30
N ALA A 100 0.96 15.43 4.08
CA ALA A 100 2.17 15.26 4.89
C ALA A 100 3.43 15.22 4.02
N HIS A 101 3.38 14.54 2.87
CA HIS A 101 4.47 14.50 1.91
C HIS A 101 4.76 15.88 1.32
N ALA A 102 3.75 16.58 0.81
CA ALA A 102 3.89 17.90 0.20
C ALA A 102 4.35 18.98 1.20
N SER A 103 4.07 18.82 2.49
CA SER A 103 4.46 19.74 3.55
C SER A 103 5.85 19.45 4.14
N SER A 104 6.52 18.41 3.67
CA SER A 104 7.83 17.94 4.13
C SER A 104 8.88 18.09 3.03
N PRO A 105 10.16 18.32 3.35
CA PRO A 105 11.25 18.24 2.38
C PRO A 105 11.65 16.78 2.04
N ALA A 106 10.88 15.80 2.47
CA ALA A 106 11.18 14.40 2.28
C ALA A 106 10.90 13.95 0.84
N ALA A 107 11.84 13.24 0.23
CA ALA A 107 11.67 12.61 -1.08
C ALA A 107 10.77 11.37 -1.05
N ALA A 108 10.49 10.84 0.14
CA ALA A 108 9.56 9.75 0.37
C ALA A 108 8.84 9.93 1.70
N THR A 109 7.54 9.63 1.72
CA THR A 109 6.74 9.54 2.94
C THR A 109 6.01 8.20 2.97
N MET A 110 6.26 7.43 4.03
CA MET A 110 5.66 6.13 4.27
C MET A 110 4.40 6.29 5.11
N LEU A 111 3.33 5.59 4.77
CA LEU A 111 2.20 5.41 5.66
C LEU A 111 2.56 4.35 6.70
N THR A 112 2.45 4.68 7.96
CA THR A 112 2.70 3.78 9.09
C THR A 112 1.47 3.70 9.99
N ILE A 113 1.43 2.69 10.85
CA ILE A 113 0.43 2.57 11.90
C ILE A 113 1.02 1.82 13.08
N GLU A 114 0.56 2.12 14.31
CA GLU A 114 0.93 1.37 15.50
C GLU A 114 -0.08 0.26 15.77
N LEU A 115 0.42 -0.95 16.02
CA LEU A 115 -0.38 -2.12 16.38
C LEU A 115 0.05 -2.65 17.74
N ASP A 116 -0.93 -3.14 18.53
CA ASP A 116 -0.64 -3.86 19.77
C ASP A 116 0.09 -5.18 19.52
N ASP A 117 -0.29 -5.87 18.46
CA ASP A 117 0.38 -7.06 17.94
C ASP A 117 0.75 -6.83 16.46
N PRO A 118 2.00 -6.44 16.17
CA PRO A 118 2.47 -6.22 14.81
C PRO A 118 2.62 -7.49 13.95
N ALA A 119 2.48 -8.69 14.51
CA ALA A 119 2.56 -9.97 13.80
C ALA A 119 3.74 -10.04 12.79
N ALA A 120 3.50 -10.35 11.53
CA ALA A 120 4.49 -10.48 10.47
C ALA A 120 4.70 -9.20 9.62
N TYR A 121 4.18 -8.06 10.07
CA TYR A 121 4.40 -6.81 9.35
C TYR A 121 5.85 -6.33 9.47
N GLY A 122 6.34 -5.61 8.46
CA GLY A 122 7.64 -4.94 8.50
C GLY A 122 7.66 -3.83 9.57
N ARG A 123 8.69 -3.83 10.40
CA ARG A 123 8.90 -2.86 11.49
C ARG A 123 9.57 -1.60 10.96
N VAL A 124 9.08 -0.43 11.35
CA VAL A 124 9.66 0.85 10.98
C VAL A 124 10.74 1.22 11.98
N VAL A 125 11.98 1.17 11.54
CA VAL A 125 13.12 1.60 12.36
C VAL A 125 13.35 3.09 12.13
N ARG A 126 13.40 3.85 13.23
CA ARG A 126 13.64 5.30 13.20
C ARG A 126 15.04 5.63 13.68
N ALA A 127 15.67 6.59 13.03
CA ALA A 127 16.89 7.22 13.51
C ALA A 127 16.61 8.06 14.78
N ALA A 128 17.66 8.44 15.49
CA ALA A 128 17.54 9.32 16.67
C ALA A 128 16.90 10.69 16.35
N SER A 129 16.93 11.12 15.09
CA SER A 129 16.24 12.32 14.58
C SER A 129 14.72 12.15 14.45
N GLY A 130 14.21 10.92 14.54
CA GLY A 130 12.81 10.58 14.30
C GLY A 130 12.48 10.24 12.84
N GLU A 131 13.41 10.42 11.92
CA GLU A 131 13.26 10.04 10.51
C GLU A 131 13.21 8.53 10.33
N VAL A 132 12.56 8.06 9.28
CA VAL A 132 12.60 6.63 8.92
C VAL A 132 14.00 6.27 8.44
N GLU A 133 14.60 5.27 9.08
CA GLU A 133 15.89 4.74 8.68
C GLU A 133 15.73 3.60 7.68
N ARG A 134 14.92 2.62 8.03
CA ARG A 134 14.62 1.45 7.20
C ARG A 134 13.38 0.72 7.69
N VAL A 135 12.92 -0.24 6.88
CA VAL A 135 11.93 -1.24 7.28
C VAL A 135 12.67 -2.57 7.50
N VAL A 136 12.37 -3.23 8.61
CA VAL A 136 12.87 -4.59 8.90
C VAL A 136 11.72 -5.57 8.75
N GLU A 137 11.85 -6.52 7.85
CA GLU A 137 10.87 -7.58 7.68
C GLU A 137 10.84 -8.48 8.92
N ALA A 138 9.67 -9.07 9.19
CA ALA A 138 9.47 -9.95 10.36
C ALA A 138 8.64 -11.18 9.97
N LYS A 139 8.80 -11.67 8.73
CA LYS A 139 8.04 -12.80 8.17
C LYS A 139 8.60 -14.14 8.58
N ALA A 140 9.92 -14.20 8.81
CA ALA A 140 10.59 -15.44 9.18
C ALA A 140 11.41 -15.28 10.46
N THR A 141 11.67 -16.42 11.13
CA THR A 141 12.54 -16.42 12.31
C THR A 141 13.96 -16.00 11.90
N GLY A 142 14.47 -14.94 12.53
CA GLY A 142 15.78 -14.39 12.24
C GLY A 142 15.81 -13.19 11.32
N ASP A 143 14.67 -12.77 10.76
CA ASP A 143 14.55 -11.53 9.95
C ASP A 143 14.81 -10.28 10.78
N ALA A 144 14.42 -10.29 12.05
CA ALA A 144 14.57 -9.18 12.98
C ALA A 144 15.09 -9.66 14.35
N ASP A 145 15.83 -8.81 15.03
CA ASP A 145 16.24 -9.04 16.42
C ASP A 145 15.09 -8.74 17.42
N PRO A 146 15.23 -9.13 18.71
CA PRO A 146 14.18 -8.93 19.71
C PRO A 146 13.79 -7.47 19.93
N GLU A 147 14.71 -6.52 19.80
CA GLU A 147 14.45 -5.08 19.96
C GLU A 147 13.62 -4.57 18.77
N GLN A 148 13.98 -4.99 17.56
CA GLN A 148 13.24 -4.68 16.35
C GLN A 148 11.84 -5.30 16.37
N LEU A 149 11.68 -6.55 16.84
CA LEU A 149 10.38 -7.21 16.98
C LEU A 149 9.46 -6.50 17.98
N ALA A 150 10.02 -5.81 18.99
CA ALA A 150 9.26 -5.04 19.96
C ALA A 150 8.71 -3.71 19.41
N ILE A 151 9.16 -3.27 18.24
CA ILE A 151 8.64 -2.05 17.58
C ILE A 151 7.19 -2.29 17.18
N ARG A 152 6.30 -1.39 17.61
CA ARG A 152 4.85 -1.46 17.32
C ARG A 152 4.47 -0.74 16.03
N GLU A 153 5.29 0.21 15.58
CA GLU A 153 5.08 0.93 14.33
C GLU A 153 5.43 0.05 13.13
N ILE A 154 4.46 -0.14 12.25
CA ILE A 154 4.60 -1.02 11.09
C ILE A 154 4.45 -0.24 9.78
N ASN A 155 5.04 -0.79 8.74
CA ASN A 155 4.88 -0.34 7.37
C ASN A 155 3.52 -0.80 6.82
N ALA A 156 2.64 0.15 6.49
CA ALA A 156 1.32 -0.13 5.93
C ALA A 156 1.35 -0.45 4.41
N GLY A 157 2.52 -0.43 3.77
CA GLY A 157 2.66 -0.75 2.34
C GLY A 157 2.10 0.31 1.40
N THR A 158 1.95 1.53 1.87
CA THR A 158 1.48 2.69 1.10
C THR A 158 2.49 3.81 1.21
N TYR A 159 2.80 4.45 0.08
CA TYR A 159 3.90 5.42 0.03
C TYR A 159 3.58 6.57 -0.92
N ALA A 160 4.08 7.76 -0.59
CA ALA A 160 4.21 8.90 -1.50
C ALA A 160 5.70 9.15 -1.75
N PHE A 161 6.07 9.37 -3.01
CA PHE A 161 7.44 9.62 -3.44
C PHE A 161 7.51 10.81 -4.37
N ASP A 162 8.61 11.56 -4.31
CA ASP A 162 9.05 12.38 -5.43
C ASP A 162 9.52 11.48 -6.58
N ALA A 163 9.02 11.68 -7.79
CA ALA A 163 9.25 10.76 -8.91
C ALA A 163 10.73 10.64 -9.30
N ALA A 164 11.48 11.73 -9.38
CA ALA A 164 12.87 11.71 -9.80
C ALA A 164 13.81 11.01 -8.79
N PRO A 165 13.75 11.29 -7.47
CA PRO A 165 14.46 10.52 -6.47
C PRO A 165 14.08 9.03 -6.46
N LEU A 166 12.78 8.71 -6.59
CA LEU A 166 12.31 7.32 -6.68
C LEU A 166 12.94 6.59 -7.87
N ALA A 167 12.92 7.18 -9.06
CA ALA A 167 13.49 6.59 -10.27
C ALA A 167 14.99 6.28 -10.09
N THR A 168 15.74 7.21 -9.47
CA THR A 168 17.15 7.04 -9.17
C THR A 168 17.38 5.90 -8.16
N ALA A 169 16.62 5.87 -7.06
CA ALA A 169 16.74 4.83 -6.05
C ALA A 169 16.36 3.44 -6.57
N LEU A 170 15.31 3.33 -7.38
CA LEU A 170 14.92 2.06 -8.02
C LEU A 170 16.03 1.46 -8.89
N ALA A 171 16.85 2.29 -9.54
CA ALA A 171 17.96 1.81 -10.36
C ALA A 171 19.08 1.14 -9.55
N THR A 172 19.19 1.44 -8.25
CA THR A 172 20.22 0.90 -7.33
C THR A 172 19.76 -0.34 -6.56
N LEU A 173 18.47 -0.70 -6.62
CA LEU A 173 17.95 -1.85 -5.87
C LEU A 173 18.64 -3.15 -6.27
N SER A 174 18.99 -3.94 -5.25
CA SER A 174 19.49 -5.30 -5.40
C SER A 174 18.39 -6.32 -5.08
N ASN A 175 18.48 -7.50 -5.67
CA ASN A 175 17.67 -8.67 -5.32
C ASN A 175 18.50 -9.74 -4.59
N ASP A 176 19.63 -9.36 -4.00
CA ASP A 176 20.49 -10.25 -3.21
C ASP A 176 19.88 -10.47 -1.81
N ASN A 177 18.77 -11.18 -1.78
CA ASN A 177 18.04 -11.57 -0.58
C ASN A 177 17.50 -13.00 -0.72
N ALA A 178 16.95 -13.55 0.36
CA ALA A 178 16.50 -14.95 0.42
C ALA A 178 15.43 -15.30 -0.63
N GLN A 179 14.65 -14.32 -1.11
CA GLN A 179 13.59 -14.51 -2.08
C GLN A 179 14.05 -14.17 -3.52
N GLY A 180 15.18 -13.50 -3.71
CA GLY A 180 15.64 -13.02 -5.01
C GLY A 180 14.78 -11.90 -5.59
N GLU A 181 14.09 -11.14 -4.74
CA GLU A 181 13.12 -10.12 -5.13
C GLU A 181 13.65 -8.69 -4.87
N TYR A 182 13.25 -7.74 -5.70
CA TYR A 182 13.45 -6.32 -5.45
C TYR A 182 12.35 -5.80 -4.52
N TYR A 183 12.68 -5.53 -3.26
CA TYR A 183 11.72 -4.95 -2.33
C TYR A 183 11.64 -3.44 -2.47
N LEU A 184 10.43 -2.90 -2.61
CA LEU A 184 10.25 -1.45 -2.69
C LEU A 184 10.75 -0.71 -1.43
N PRO A 185 10.58 -1.21 -0.19
CA PRO A 185 11.13 -0.56 0.98
C PRO A 185 12.66 -0.35 0.97
N ASP A 186 13.41 -1.09 0.15
CA ASP A 186 14.86 -0.93 0.03
C ASP A 186 15.25 0.39 -0.68
N VAL A 187 14.28 1.10 -1.28
CA VAL A 187 14.52 2.47 -1.78
C VAL A 187 14.79 3.46 -0.64
N PHE A 188 14.32 3.21 0.58
CA PHE A 188 14.48 4.16 1.70
C PHE A 188 15.95 4.33 2.13
N PRO A 189 16.72 3.26 2.37
CA PRO A 189 18.15 3.38 2.57
C PRO A 189 18.85 4.06 1.39
N ALA A 190 18.53 3.70 0.15
CA ALA A 190 19.13 4.29 -1.04
C ALA A 190 18.86 5.79 -1.17
N LEU A 191 17.63 6.24 -0.86
CA LEU A 191 17.30 7.68 -0.80
C LEU A 191 18.10 8.40 0.27
N ARG A 192 18.28 7.82 1.46
CA ARG A 192 19.07 8.41 2.54
C ARG A 192 20.56 8.50 2.19
N GLU A 193 21.13 7.47 1.57
CA GLU A 193 22.50 7.47 1.06
C GLU A 193 22.72 8.55 -0.01
N ALA A 194 21.70 8.85 -0.81
CA ALA A 194 21.70 9.94 -1.77
C ALA A 194 21.47 11.33 -1.12
N GLY A 195 21.33 11.41 0.21
CA GLY A 195 21.16 12.65 0.97
C GLY A 195 19.71 13.16 1.06
N HIS A 196 18.72 12.35 0.68
CA HIS A 196 17.31 12.67 0.83
C HIS A 196 16.77 12.28 2.21
N THR A 197 15.78 13.03 2.69
CA THR A 197 15.00 12.70 3.89
C THR A 197 13.89 11.70 3.55
N VAL A 198 13.63 10.77 4.46
CA VAL A 198 12.49 9.85 4.43
C VAL A 198 11.63 10.09 5.65
N ALA A 199 10.36 10.47 5.42
CA ALA A 199 9.37 10.74 6.46
C ALA A 199 8.39 9.56 6.62
N ALA A 200 7.63 9.60 7.70
CA ALA A 200 6.48 8.73 7.89
C ALA A 200 5.27 9.55 8.34
N HIS A 201 4.09 9.14 7.89
CA HIS A 201 2.80 9.64 8.33
C HIS A 201 2.08 8.51 9.07
N LEU A 202 1.76 8.74 10.36
CA LEU A 202 1.07 7.77 11.19
C LEU A 202 -0.43 7.82 10.88
N ALA A 203 -0.98 6.72 10.39
CA ALA A 203 -2.40 6.56 10.16
C ALA A 203 -3.13 6.30 11.49
N ASP A 204 -4.39 6.72 11.56
CA ASP A 204 -5.32 6.46 12.66
C ASP A 204 -6.36 5.37 12.32
N ASP A 205 -6.47 4.97 11.06
CA ASP A 205 -7.42 3.97 10.57
C ASP A 205 -6.75 2.59 10.40
N LEU A 206 -7.08 1.64 11.27
CA LEU A 206 -6.58 0.26 11.22
C LEU A 206 -6.89 -0.47 9.90
N ALA A 207 -7.85 -0.01 9.11
CA ALA A 207 -8.17 -0.62 7.83
C ALA A 207 -7.03 -0.58 6.80
N VAL A 208 -6.02 0.28 6.99
CA VAL A 208 -4.80 0.29 6.17
C VAL A 208 -3.98 -1.01 6.29
N THR A 209 -4.26 -1.84 7.30
CA THR A 209 -3.64 -3.15 7.50
C THR A 209 -4.51 -4.33 7.03
N MET A 210 -5.76 -4.07 6.62
CA MET A 210 -6.70 -5.13 6.25
C MET A 210 -6.47 -5.62 4.82
N GLY A 211 -5.34 -6.30 4.61
CA GLY A 211 -5.02 -6.97 3.36
C GLY A 211 -5.75 -8.30 3.19
N VAL A 212 -6.15 -8.60 1.95
CA VAL A 212 -6.86 -9.86 1.62
C VAL A 212 -5.87 -10.89 1.06
N ASN A 213 -5.52 -11.92 1.82
CA ASN A 213 -4.66 -13.02 1.39
C ASN A 213 -5.40 -14.37 1.29
N ASN A 214 -6.44 -14.52 2.08
CA ASN A 214 -7.25 -15.72 2.15
C ASN A 214 -8.74 -15.39 2.28
N ARG A 215 -9.60 -16.40 2.42
CA ARG A 215 -11.05 -16.19 2.52
C ARG A 215 -11.50 -15.68 3.88
N VAL A 216 -10.71 -15.87 4.93
CA VAL A 216 -11.00 -15.32 6.26
C VAL A 216 -10.78 -13.81 6.23
N ASP A 217 -9.65 -13.37 5.66
CA ASP A 217 -9.37 -11.96 5.46
C ASP A 217 -10.45 -11.30 4.59
N LEU A 218 -10.86 -11.97 3.50
CA LEU A 218 -11.94 -11.48 2.64
C LEU A 218 -13.24 -11.27 3.41
N ALA A 219 -13.62 -12.20 4.27
CA ALA A 219 -14.84 -12.09 5.07
C ALA A 219 -14.74 -10.94 6.10
N ALA A 220 -13.57 -10.75 6.72
CA ALA A 220 -13.32 -9.64 7.64
C ALA A 220 -13.40 -8.28 6.93
N VAL A 221 -12.77 -8.17 5.77
CA VAL A 221 -12.82 -6.96 4.93
C VAL A 221 -14.24 -6.68 4.45
N GLU A 222 -14.99 -7.70 4.01
CA GLU A 222 -16.40 -7.55 3.60
C GLU A 222 -17.25 -7.01 4.75
N ALA A 223 -17.08 -7.54 5.96
CA ALA A 223 -17.82 -7.10 7.14
C ALA A 223 -17.52 -5.63 7.48
N GLU A 224 -16.25 -5.23 7.45
CA GLU A 224 -15.85 -3.86 7.73
C GLU A 224 -16.31 -2.89 6.63
N ALA A 225 -16.17 -3.27 5.35
CA ALA A 225 -16.70 -2.48 4.24
C ALA A 225 -18.20 -2.22 4.38
N ARG A 226 -18.97 -3.29 4.68
CA ARG A 226 -20.42 -3.19 4.90
C ARG A 226 -20.75 -2.27 6.07
N ARG A 227 -20.06 -2.42 7.19
CA ARG A 227 -20.25 -1.57 8.37
C ARG A 227 -20.07 -0.08 8.01
N ARG A 228 -18.97 0.26 7.30
CA ARG A 228 -18.69 1.65 6.87
C ARG A 228 -19.74 2.20 5.93
N LEU A 229 -20.17 1.40 4.94
CA LEU A 229 -21.20 1.82 3.98
C LEU A 229 -22.54 2.07 4.67
N LEU A 230 -22.97 1.17 5.58
CA LEU A 230 -24.20 1.34 6.33
C LEU A 230 -24.14 2.54 7.26
N GLU A 231 -23.03 2.75 7.97
CA GLU A 231 -22.81 3.91 8.81
C GLU A 231 -22.91 5.22 8.01
N ALA A 232 -22.26 5.28 6.84
CA ALA A 232 -22.34 6.45 5.97
C ALA A 232 -23.78 6.74 5.51
N HIS A 233 -24.54 5.70 5.17
CA HIS A 233 -25.94 5.85 4.80
C HIS A 233 -26.81 6.32 6.00
N MET A 234 -26.59 5.77 7.17
CA MET A 234 -27.32 6.17 8.38
C MET A 234 -27.03 7.63 8.76
N LEU A 235 -25.76 8.05 8.67
CA LEU A 235 -25.36 9.45 8.92
C LEU A 235 -25.95 10.40 7.86
N ALA A 236 -26.20 9.91 6.63
CA ALA A 236 -26.91 10.65 5.59
C ALA A 236 -28.44 10.63 5.74
N GLY A 237 -28.97 10.06 6.83
CA GLY A 237 -30.40 10.08 7.16
C GLY A 237 -31.20 8.85 6.70
N VAL A 238 -30.54 7.81 6.18
CA VAL A 238 -31.21 6.53 5.84
C VAL A 238 -31.43 5.73 7.11
N THR A 239 -32.68 5.27 7.33
CA THR A 239 -32.97 4.37 8.45
C THR A 239 -32.61 2.94 8.09
N VAL A 240 -31.65 2.35 8.80
CA VAL A 240 -31.32 0.94 8.74
C VAL A 240 -31.74 0.30 10.05
N VAL A 241 -32.77 -0.56 10.00
CA VAL A 241 -33.37 -1.14 11.24
C VAL A 241 -32.46 -2.19 11.86
N ASP A 242 -31.81 -3.00 11.03
CA ASP A 242 -30.89 -4.04 11.50
C ASP A 242 -29.63 -4.04 10.62
N PRO A 243 -28.58 -3.27 11.01
CA PRO A 243 -27.32 -3.23 10.27
C PRO A 243 -26.60 -4.58 10.16
N ALA A 244 -26.88 -5.51 11.07
CA ALA A 244 -26.20 -6.81 11.08
C ALA A 244 -26.72 -7.75 9.97
N SER A 245 -27.96 -7.54 9.52
CA SER A 245 -28.61 -8.38 8.51
C SER A 245 -28.86 -7.68 7.15
N THR A 246 -28.40 -6.43 7.02
CA THR A 246 -28.63 -5.60 5.81
C THR A 246 -27.51 -5.74 4.81
#